data_2b23ebf1e49bcb2dee02aaf517a014ee
#
_entry.id   2b23ebf1e49bcb2dee02aaf517a014ee
#
_cell.length_a   1.000
_cell.length_b   1.000
_cell.length_c   1.000
_cell.angle_alpha   90.00
_cell.angle_beta   90.00
_cell.angle_gamma   90.00
#
_symmetry.space_group_name_H-M   'P 1'
#
loop_
_entity.id
_entity.type
_entity.pdbx_description
1 polymer ?
#
loop_
_entity_poly.entity_id
_entity_poly.type
_entity_poly.pdbx_seq_one_letter_code
_entity_poly.pdbx_strand_id
1 'polypeptide(L)'
;MSLTQWSANGWLRPHQSSPREIQDLLAIVHRDLADAEGEISADWRFGIADNAALKLCTILLHASGYRAEKTLQHYHTIQAMPLILGAERRGDADYLDACRAKRKILEYDRAGGATKRDAAELIAFTRELRGAVKNWLQANHIELLLPE
;
A
#
# COMPACT_ATOMS: atom_id res chain seq x y z
N MET A 1 -3.98 9.78 16.99
CA MET A 1 -3.29 10.86 16.24
C MET A 1 -3.97 11.08 14.90
N SER A 2 -3.70 12.20 14.26
CA SER A 2 -4.25 12.52 12.94
C SER A 2 -3.13 12.76 11.93
N LEU A 3 -3.49 12.79 10.64
CA LEU A 3 -2.54 13.13 9.58
C LEU A 3 -1.98 14.54 9.77
N THR A 4 -2.81 15.49 10.23
CA THR A 4 -2.36 16.86 10.52
C THR A 4 -1.28 16.87 11.61
N GLN A 5 -1.45 16.08 12.67
CA GLN A 5 -0.45 15.95 13.72
C GLN A 5 0.83 15.32 13.19
N TRP A 6 0.73 14.31 12.33
CA TRP A 6 1.89 13.69 11.70
C TRP A 6 2.65 14.67 10.79
N SER A 7 1.91 15.53 10.09
CA SER A 7 2.52 16.61 9.30
C SER A 7 3.27 17.59 10.20
N ALA A 8 2.68 17.98 11.32
CA ALA A 8 3.32 18.86 12.29
C ALA A 8 4.58 18.23 12.91
N ASN A 9 4.61 16.90 13.04
CA ASN A 9 5.78 16.17 13.52
C ASN A 9 6.90 16.04 12.47
N GLY A 10 6.67 16.50 11.24
CA GLY A 10 7.65 16.38 10.17
C GLY A 10 7.68 15.00 9.50
N TRP A 11 6.72 14.13 9.79
CA TRP A 11 6.63 12.78 9.19
C TRP A 11 5.96 12.79 7.83
N LEU A 12 5.10 13.77 7.58
CA LEU A 12 4.37 13.95 6.32
C LEU A 12 4.62 15.33 5.75
N ARG A 13 4.46 15.45 4.43
CA ARG A 13 4.48 16.71 3.70
C ARG A 13 3.16 16.89 2.96
N PRO A 14 2.72 18.14 2.71
CA PRO A 14 1.58 18.37 1.83
C PRO A 14 1.83 17.79 0.44
N HIS A 15 0.79 17.22 -0.15
CA HIS A 15 0.84 16.65 -1.50
C HIS A 15 -0.49 16.91 -2.20
N GLN A 16 -0.43 17.39 -3.44
CA GLN A 16 -1.61 17.56 -4.26
C GLN A 16 -1.65 16.49 -5.33
N SER A 17 -2.64 15.60 -5.23
CA SER A 17 -2.83 14.52 -6.19
C SER A 17 -3.62 14.99 -7.40
N SER A 18 -3.37 14.36 -8.55
CA SER A 18 -4.20 14.49 -9.75
C SER A 18 -4.92 13.17 -10.02
N PRO A 19 -6.01 13.19 -10.80
CA PRO A 19 -6.65 11.95 -11.26
C PRO A 19 -5.68 11.01 -11.95
N ARG A 20 -4.79 11.54 -12.78
CA ARG A 20 -3.80 10.74 -13.49
C ARG A 20 -2.85 10.02 -12.55
N GLU A 21 -2.34 10.70 -11.52
CA GLU A 21 -1.46 10.09 -10.53
C GLU A 21 -2.13 8.89 -9.85
N ILE A 22 -3.35 9.09 -9.37
CA ILE A 22 -4.08 8.04 -8.65
C ILE A 22 -4.40 6.87 -9.59
N GLN A 23 -4.83 7.16 -10.81
CA GLN A 23 -5.15 6.13 -11.80
C GLN A 23 -3.89 5.35 -12.23
N ASP A 24 -2.76 6.03 -12.37
CA ASP A 24 -1.48 5.35 -12.67
C ASP A 24 -1.05 4.43 -11.53
N LEU A 25 -1.22 4.86 -10.28
CA LEU A 25 -0.93 4.01 -9.11
C LEU A 25 -1.87 2.79 -9.06
N LEU A 26 -3.16 2.98 -9.34
CA LEU A 26 -4.12 1.87 -9.42
C LEU A 26 -3.75 0.89 -10.53
N ALA A 27 -3.27 1.38 -11.66
CA ALA A 27 -2.82 0.55 -12.78
C ALA A 27 -1.62 -0.31 -12.37
N ILE A 28 -0.68 0.24 -11.59
CA ILE A 28 0.45 -0.52 -11.05
C ILE A 28 -0.06 -1.64 -10.12
N VAL A 29 -1.00 -1.33 -9.24
CA VAL A 29 -1.61 -2.33 -8.35
C VAL A 29 -2.25 -3.46 -9.15
N HIS A 30 -3.02 -3.11 -10.18
CA HIS A 30 -3.70 -4.09 -11.02
C HIS A 30 -2.68 -5.01 -11.74
N ARG A 31 -1.65 -4.41 -12.33
CA ARG A 31 -0.57 -5.15 -13.00
C ARG A 31 0.14 -6.09 -12.04
N ASP A 32 0.53 -5.57 -10.87
CA ASP A 32 1.29 -6.34 -9.89
C ASP A 32 0.49 -7.52 -9.34
N LEU A 33 -0.81 -7.33 -9.08
CA LEU A 33 -1.66 -8.43 -8.62
C LEU A 33 -1.83 -9.51 -9.69
N ALA A 34 -1.94 -9.12 -10.97
CA ALA A 34 -1.98 -10.08 -12.07
C ALA A 34 -0.65 -10.85 -12.17
N ASP A 35 0.47 -10.15 -12.10
CA ASP A 35 1.80 -10.76 -12.18
C ASP A 35 2.07 -11.70 -11.00
N ALA A 36 1.61 -11.34 -9.80
CA ALA A 36 1.80 -12.15 -8.60
C ALA A 36 1.08 -13.52 -8.68
N GLU A 37 0.10 -13.66 -9.54
CA GLU A 37 -0.59 -14.93 -9.75
C GLU A 37 0.07 -15.82 -10.78
N GLY A 38 1.13 -15.34 -11.44
CA GLY A 38 1.86 -16.11 -12.44
C GLY A 38 2.68 -17.25 -11.86
N GLU A 39 3.26 -18.04 -12.75
CA GLU A 39 4.09 -19.20 -12.40
C GLU A 39 5.54 -18.76 -12.12
N ILE A 40 5.72 -18.07 -11.00
CA ILE A 40 7.02 -17.60 -10.52
C ILE A 40 7.22 -18.07 -9.09
N SER A 41 8.42 -17.88 -8.53
CA SER A 41 8.72 -18.31 -7.17
C SER A 41 7.79 -17.64 -6.14
N ALA A 42 7.59 -18.32 -5.02
CA ALA A 42 6.82 -17.73 -3.91
C ALA A 42 7.47 -16.44 -3.41
N ASP A 43 8.80 -16.34 -3.40
CA ASP A 43 9.51 -15.11 -3.02
C ASP A 43 9.13 -13.94 -3.92
N TRP A 44 9.13 -14.14 -5.24
CA TRP A 44 8.74 -13.09 -6.19
C TRP A 44 7.26 -12.74 -6.10
N ARG A 45 6.39 -13.75 -5.98
CA ARG A 45 4.96 -13.52 -5.81
C ARG A 45 4.69 -12.67 -4.57
N PHE A 46 5.36 -13.00 -3.46
CA PHE A 46 5.26 -12.26 -2.21
C PHE A 46 5.72 -10.81 -2.39
N GLY A 47 6.90 -10.61 -2.98
CA GLY A 47 7.48 -9.28 -3.19
C GLY A 47 6.63 -8.39 -4.09
N ILE A 48 6.07 -8.95 -5.16
CA ILE A 48 5.20 -8.21 -6.09
C ILE A 48 3.89 -7.82 -5.38
N ALA A 49 3.29 -8.74 -4.63
CA ALA A 49 2.07 -8.45 -3.87
C ALA A 49 2.32 -7.38 -2.79
N ASP A 50 3.46 -7.43 -2.12
CA ASP A 50 3.86 -6.40 -1.15
C ASP A 50 3.97 -5.02 -1.80
N ASN A 51 4.56 -4.96 -2.99
CA ASN A 51 4.64 -3.70 -3.74
C ASN A 51 3.25 -3.14 -4.05
N ALA A 52 2.31 -4.00 -4.47
CA ALA A 52 0.94 -3.59 -4.73
C ALA A 52 0.27 -3.04 -3.47
N ALA A 53 0.44 -3.72 -2.33
CA ALA A 53 -0.12 -3.27 -1.05
C ALA A 53 0.45 -1.90 -0.64
N LEU A 54 1.75 -1.70 -0.81
CA LEU A 54 2.39 -0.42 -0.52
C LEU A 54 1.83 0.70 -1.42
N LYS A 55 1.59 0.42 -2.71
CA LYS A 55 0.98 1.39 -3.62
C LYS A 55 -0.44 1.76 -3.19
N LEU A 56 -1.21 0.81 -2.68
CA LEU A 56 -2.53 1.10 -2.13
C LEU A 56 -2.47 2.04 -0.93
N CYS A 57 -1.54 1.82 -0.02
CA CYS A 57 -1.31 2.73 1.11
C CYS A 57 -0.87 4.11 0.63
N THR A 58 -0.04 4.17 -0.41
CA THR A 58 0.40 5.42 -1.04
C THR A 58 -0.79 6.19 -1.61
N ILE A 59 -1.70 5.50 -2.30
CA ILE A 59 -2.93 6.11 -2.84
C ILE A 59 -3.75 6.77 -1.73
N LEU A 60 -3.97 6.06 -0.63
CA LEU A 60 -4.72 6.59 0.51
C LEU A 60 -4.10 7.87 1.04
N LEU A 61 -2.80 7.86 1.25
CA LEU A 61 -2.09 9.00 1.81
C LEU A 61 -2.07 10.18 0.85
N HIS A 62 -1.72 9.94 -0.42
CA HIS A 62 -1.66 10.99 -1.44
C HIS A 62 -3.04 11.60 -1.71
N ALA A 63 -4.09 10.79 -1.82
CA ALA A 63 -5.45 11.29 -1.99
C ALA A 63 -5.93 12.11 -0.77
N SER A 64 -5.39 11.83 0.40
CA SER A 64 -5.69 12.58 1.63
C SER A 64 -4.92 13.91 1.71
N GLY A 65 -4.07 14.21 0.75
CA GLY A 65 -3.35 15.49 0.68
C GLY A 65 -1.96 15.47 1.28
N TYR A 66 -1.37 14.29 1.51
CA TYR A 66 -0.06 14.16 2.13
C TYR A 66 0.80 13.11 1.44
N ARG A 67 2.10 13.24 1.63
CA ARG A 67 3.08 12.19 1.31
C ARG A 67 4.04 12.05 2.48
N ALA A 68 4.60 10.86 2.64
CA ALA A 68 5.55 10.62 3.72
C ALA A 68 6.91 11.23 3.41
N GLU A 69 7.57 11.75 4.45
CA GLU A 69 8.96 12.16 4.38
C GLU A 69 9.87 10.96 4.13
N LYS A 70 11.07 11.21 3.62
CA LYS A 70 12.02 10.13 3.26
C LYS A 70 12.40 9.26 4.46
N THR A 71 12.56 9.86 5.63
CA THR A 71 12.85 9.10 6.85
C THR A 71 11.65 8.25 7.24
N LEU A 72 11.84 6.94 7.33
CA LEU A 72 10.77 5.97 7.62
C LEU A 72 9.58 6.09 6.66
N GLN A 73 9.85 6.40 5.40
CA GLN A 73 8.83 6.67 4.38
C GLN A 73 7.79 5.55 4.28
N HIS A 74 8.25 4.33 4.14
CA HIS A 74 7.33 3.20 3.95
C HIS A 74 6.58 2.87 5.23
N TYR A 75 7.25 2.98 6.38
CA TYR A 75 6.62 2.77 7.68
C TYR A 75 5.45 3.74 7.88
N HIS A 76 5.68 5.04 7.68
CA HIS A 76 4.63 6.04 7.86
C HIS A 76 3.52 5.90 6.82
N THR A 77 3.85 5.57 5.57
CA THR A 77 2.85 5.33 4.53
C THR A 77 1.92 4.18 4.91
N ILE A 78 2.46 3.08 5.41
CA ILE A 78 1.67 1.93 5.83
C ILE A 78 0.86 2.25 7.09
N GLN A 79 1.49 2.85 8.10
CA GLN A 79 0.83 3.14 9.37
C GLN A 79 -0.21 4.26 9.28
N ALA A 80 -0.20 5.05 8.22
CA ALA A 80 -1.26 6.03 7.97
C ALA A 80 -2.59 5.40 7.56
N MET A 81 -2.58 4.16 7.05
CA MET A 81 -3.78 3.49 6.56
C MET A 81 -4.92 3.44 7.60
N PRO A 82 -4.67 3.05 8.87
CA PRO A 82 -5.75 3.05 9.87
C PRO A 82 -6.28 4.44 10.18
N LEU A 83 -5.47 5.49 10.03
CA LEU A 83 -5.93 6.87 10.24
C LEU A 83 -6.89 7.32 9.14
N ILE A 84 -6.83 6.69 7.97
CA ILE A 84 -7.64 7.05 6.80
C ILE A 84 -8.84 6.12 6.67
N LEU A 85 -8.63 4.80 6.72
CA LEU A 85 -9.70 3.80 6.55
C LEU A 85 -10.44 3.47 7.84
N GLY A 86 -9.81 3.67 9.00
CA GLY A 86 -10.42 3.38 10.29
C GLY A 86 -9.50 2.58 11.20
N ALA A 87 -9.66 2.77 12.51
CA ALA A 87 -8.81 2.16 13.54
C ALA A 87 -8.87 0.62 13.53
N GLU A 88 -9.94 0.04 13.02
CA GLU A 88 -10.08 -1.42 12.87
C GLU A 88 -9.04 -2.02 11.91
N ARG A 89 -8.40 -1.18 11.10
CA ARG A 89 -7.33 -1.59 10.17
C ARG A 89 -5.93 -1.57 10.80
N ARG A 90 -5.81 -1.29 12.08
CA ARG A 90 -4.49 -1.24 12.73
C ARG A 90 -3.73 -2.55 12.62
N GLY A 91 -4.40 -3.67 12.81
CA GLY A 91 -3.80 -4.99 12.64
C GLY A 91 -3.32 -5.23 11.21
N ASP A 92 -4.04 -4.70 10.23
CA ASP A 92 -3.66 -4.79 8.82
C ASP A 92 -2.37 -4.00 8.53
N ALA A 93 -2.23 -2.81 9.12
CA ALA A 93 -1.02 -2.01 8.98
C ALA A 93 0.18 -2.74 9.61
N ASP A 94 0.01 -3.34 10.77
CA ASP A 94 1.07 -4.11 11.42
C ASP A 94 1.45 -5.35 10.59
N TYR A 95 0.47 -6.01 9.99
CA TYR A 95 0.70 -7.13 9.09
C TYR A 95 1.54 -6.69 7.87
N LEU A 96 1.18 -5.59 7.23
CA LEU A 96 1.93 -5.08 6.07
C LEU A 96 3.34 -4.63 6.43
N ASP A 97 3.52 -4.06 7.61
CA ASP A 97 4.84 -3.67 8.08
C ASP A 97 5.73 -4.91 8.27
N ALA A 98 5.19 -5.99 8.81
CA ALA A 98 5.88 -7.27 8.92
C ALA A 98 6.18 -7.88 7.54
N CYS A 99 5.24 -7.80 6.59
CA CYS A 99 5.45 -8.26 5.22
C CYS A 99 6.59 -7.51 4.54
N ARG A 100 6.66 -6.20 4.75
CA ARG A 100 7.73 -5.38 4.20
C ARG A 100 9.09 -5.77 4.75
N ALA A 101 9.19 -6.02 6.04
CA ALA A 101 10.44 -6.49 6.66
C ALA A 101 10.86 -7.85 6.09
N LYS A 102 9.90 -8.76 5.90
CA LYS A 102 10.14 -10.06 5.29
C LYS A 102 10.62 -9.95 3.85
N ARG A 103 9.98 -9.10 3.05
CA ARG A 103 10.37 -8.85 1.67
C ARG A 103 11.83 -8.40 1.57
N LYS A 104 12.25 -7.50 2.45
CA LYS A 104 13.63 -7.00 2.48
C LYS A 104 14.63 -8.15 2.70
N ILE A 105 14.32 -9.08 3.60
CA ILE A 105 15.15 -10.26 3.85
C ILE A 105 15.21 -11.13 2.59
N LEU A 106 14.08 -11.38 1.93
CA LEU A 106 14.00 -12.22 0.73
C LEU A 106 14.79 -11.65 -0.45
N GLU A 107 14.82 -10.33 -0.60
CA GLU A 107 15.53 -9.67 -1.71
C GLU A 107 17.05 -9.65 -1.53
N TYR A 108 17.52 -9.52 -0.29
CA TYR A 108 18.92 -9.21 -0.02
C TYR A 108 19.68 -10.27 0.75
N ASP A 109 19.01 -11.03 1.59
CA ASP A 109 19.71 -11.88 2.56
C ASP A 109 19.44 -13.37 2.37
N ARG A 110 18.28 -13.77 1.84
CA ARG A 110 17.87 -15.18 1.87
C ARG A 110 16.82 -15.51 0.81
N ALA A 111 17.07 -16.55 0.02
CA ALA A 111 16.08 -17.10 -0.90
C ALA A 111 15.24 -18.19 -0.20
N GLY A 112 13.99 -18.38 -0.68
CA GLY A 112 13.10 -19.44 -0.22
C GLY A 112 12.44 -19.17 1.13
N GLY A 113 12.49 -17.92 1.62
CA GLY A 113 11.90 -17.54 2.90
C GLY A 113 10.38 -17.40 2.87
N ALA A 114 9.77 -17.25 1.69
CA ALA A 114 8.32 -17.18 1.56
C ALA A 114 7.78 -18.54 1.11
N THR A 115 6.70 -19.00 1.76
CA THR A 115 5.98 -20.19 1.32
C THR A 115 4.92 -19.81 0.29
N LYS A 116 4.41 -20.82 -0.44
CA LYS A 116 3.26 -20.60 -1.33
C LYS A 116 2.06 -20.03 -0.57
N ARG A 117 1.88 -20.47 0.67
CA ARG A 117 0.82 -19.98 1.55
C ARG A 117 1.03 -18.52 1.91
N ASP A 118 2.26 -18.13 2.25
CA ASP A 118 2.58 -16.73 2.56
C ASP A 118 2.24 -15.81 1.38
N ALA A 119 2.62 -16.22 0.18
CA ALA A 119 2.34 -15.44 -1.03
C ALA A 119 0.83 -15.37 -1.31
N ALA A 120 0.13 -16.50 -1.22
CA ALA A 120 -1.32 -16.54 -1.45
C ALA A 120 -2.08 -15.68 -0.44
N GLU A 121 -1.67 -15.69 0.81
CA GLU A 121 -2.28 -14.89 1.88
C GLU A 121 -2.11 -13.39 1.60
N LEU A 122 -0.90 -12.97 1.24
CA LEU A 122 -0.65 -11.55 0.94
C LEU A 122 -1.40 -11.09 -0.33
N ILE A 123 -1.47 -11.93 -1.34
CA ILE A 123 -2.24 -11.63 -2.56
C ILE A 123 -3.72 -11.43 -2.21
N ALA A 124 -4.31 -12.34 -1.43
CA ALA A 124 -5.71 -12.24 -1.01
C ALA A 124 -5.95 -10.99 -0.17
N PHE A 125 -5.06 -10.71 0.77
CA PHE A 125 -5.11 -9.50 1.60
C PHE A 125 -5.09 -8.24 0.72
N THR A 126 -4.17 -8.20 -0.24
CA THR A 126 -3.99 -7.02 -1.11
C THR A 126 -5.21 -6.80 -2.01
N ARG A 127 -5.85 -7.88 -2.49
CA ARG A 127 -7.09 -7.78 -3.25
C ARG A 127 -8.23 -7.19 -2.43
N GLU A 128 -8.37 -7.63 -1.19
CA GLU A 128 -9.37 -7.07 -0.28
C GLU A 128 -9.09 -5.58 -0.03
N LEU A 129 -7.84 -5.24 0.25
CA LEU A 129 -7.43 -3.85 0.47
C LEU A 129 -7.69 -2.99 -0.76
N ARG A 130 -7.44 -3.52 -1.97
CA ARG A 130 -7.74 -2.80 -3.21
C ARG A 130 -9.22 -2.43 -3.30
N GLY A 131 -10.10 -3.36 -2.98
CA GLY A 131 -11.54 -3.10 -2.94
C GLY A 131 -11.90 -2.01 -1.95
N ALA A 132 -11.34 -2.06 -0.75
CA ALA A 132 -11.57 -1.06 0.28
C ALA A 132 -11.07 0.33 -0.14
N VAL A 133 -9.89 0.40 -0.76
CA VAL A 133 -9.32 1.67 -1.25
C VAL A 133 -10.17 2.26 -2.36
N LYS A 134 -10.61 1.44 -3.32
CA LYS A 134 -11.48 1.91 -4.42
C LYS A 134 -12.81 2.42 -3.90
N ASN A 135 -13.42 1.72 -2.95
CA ASN A 135 -14.66 2.17 -2.31
C ASN A 135 -14.46 3.50 -1.56
N TRP A 136 -13.35 3.63 -0.84
CA TRP A 136 -13.02 4.85 -0.14
C TRP A 136 -12.81 6.04 -1.09
N LEU A 137 -12.09 5.83 -2.20
CA LEU A 137 -11.91 6.86 -3.23
C LEU A 137 -13.28 7.29 -3.80
N GLN A 138 -14.13 6.33 -4.09
CA GLN A 138 -15.45 6.60 -4.67
C GLN A 138 -16.32 7.40 -3.71
N ALA A 139 -16.23 7.13 -2.41
CA ALA A 139 -17.03 7.81 -1.40
C ALA A 139 -16.50 9.19 -1.02
N ASN A 140 -15.17 9.40 -1.08
CA ASN A 140 -14.53 10.61 -0.53
C ASN A 140 -13.80 11.46 -1.57
N HIS A 141 -13.35 10.88 -2.68
CA HIS A 141 -12.52 11.54 -3.68
C HIS A 141 -12.88 11.07 -5.09
N ILE A 142 -14.16 11.11 -5.41
CA ILE A 142 -14.66 10.63 -6.72
C ILE A 142 -13.99 11.38 -7.88
N GLU A 143 -13.61 12.63 -7.68
CA GLU A 143 -12.95 13.43 -8.70
C GLU A 143 -11.61 12.85 -9.16
N LEU A 144 -10.95 12.07 -8.30
CA LEU A 144 -9.67 11.41 -8.64
C LEU A 144 -9.86 10.16 -9.51
N LEU A 145 -11.11 9.69 -9.66
CA LEU A 145 -11.44 8.55 -10.51
C LEU A 145 -11.99 8.96 -11.87
N LEU A 146 -12.20 10.26 -12.09
CA LEU A 146 -12.76 10.79 -13.33
C LEU A 146 -11.65 11.15 -14.32
N PRO A 147 -11.90 11.13 -15.64
CA PRO A 147 -10.93 11.61 -16.63
C PRO A 147 -10.61 13.07 -16.40
N GLU A 148 -9.38 13.46 -16.70
CA GLU A 148 -8.95 14.84 -16.67
C GLU A 148 -9.53 15.64 -17.83
#